data_a5e4f5fbfd0f57161abe3bd2c932d78a
#
_entry.id   a5e4f5fbfd0f57161abe3bd2c932d78a
#
_cell.length_a   1.000
_cell.length_b   1.000
_cell.length_c   1.000
_cell.angle_alpha   90.00
_cell.angle_beta   90.00
_cell.angle_gamma   90.00
#
_symmetry.space_group_name_H-M   'P 1'
#
loop_
_entity.id
_entity.type
_entity.pdbx_description
1 polymer ?
#
loop_
_entity_poly.entity_id
_entity_poly.type
_entity_poly.pdbx_seq_one_letter_code
_entity_poly.pdbx_strand_id
1 'polypeptide(L)'
;VTKEAMFGFWNDFRRECPKFPLETRGTNLTTGMDLSSDATPTREIDREVYDIEAPVNSPWAALNGDFGMELAGWMSHIAELPTGKGYPFRYYTHDPWFVNSPWLDRYSRSPYDIYLPLSVTRLRADGSVEAANALHLLSIDDSYGRMPDLVPVEVSGYLYDAESTAADAAGPFIWVYPFEEYHNEVYAGRRLEQIFADDYLIRGAINAGFPVNTVISSTNFVKAIESGVEFRDRVLVMSTIFDISPAVLAAAEKHLAAGGKILFYGPARGDAIGKLLGVVPASPVEGEMKLEGIEAFSKLYAVRHLPVYSGGAIDSVADPSAGVEVLAEYVKGQERRPAALYRAVRNGGTLW
;
A
#
# COMPACT_ATOMS: atom_id res chain seq x y z
N VAL A 1 -12.56 -16.65 19.80
CA VAL A 1 -13.03 -18.00 19.37
C VAL A 1 -12.37 -18.40 18.04
N THR A 2 -12.49 -17.63 16.97
CA THR A 2 -11.95 -18.01 15.63
C THR A 2 -10.42 -18.07 15.65
N LYS A 3 -9.77 -17.07 16.20
CA LYS A 3 -8.29 -17.01 16.36
C LYS A 3 -7.77 -18.21 17.15
N GLU A 4 -8.39 -18.53 18.28
CA GLU A 4 -8.01 -19.69 19.12
C GLU A 4 -8.17 -21.01 18.37
N ALA A 5 -9.25 -21.16 17.57
CA ALA A 5 -9.45 -22.35 16.74
C ALA A 5 -8.40 -22.47 15.64
N MET A 6 -8.00 -21.34 15.02
CA MET A 6 -6.93 -21.31 14.02
C MET A 6 -5.58 -21.70 14.63
N PHE A 7 -5.21 -21.18 15.77
CA PHE A 7 -3.99 -21.61 16.48
C PHE A 7 -4.06 -23.05 16.94
N GLY A 8 -5.22 -23.52 17.39
CA GLY A 8 -5.47 -24.94 17.69
C GLY A 8 -5.16 -25.82 16.49
N PHE A 9 -5.70 -25.47 15.32
CA PHE A 9 -5.44 -26.20 14.08
C PHE A 9 -3.94 -26.22 13.73
N TRP A 10 -3.25 -25.09 13.75
CA TRP A 10 -1.82 -25.01 13.42
C TRP A 10 -0.96 -25.80 14.43
N ASN A 11 -1.28 -25.75 15.70
CA ASN A 11 -0.60 -26.55 16.73
C ASN A 11 -0.77 -28.05 16.52
N ASP A 12 -1.99 -28.46 16.22
CA ASP A 12 -2.29 -29.86 15.92
C ASP A 12 -1.58 -30.32 14.64
N PHE A 13 -1.65 -29.50 13.58
CA PHE A 13 -0.95 -29.82 12.35
C PHE A 13 0.56 -29.95 12.54
N ARG A 14 1.18 -29.01 13.26
CA ARG A 14 2.63 -29.07 13.51
C ARG A 14 3.04 -30.25 14.38
N ARG A 15 2.20 -30.64 15.34
CA ARG A 15 2.42 -31.81 16.17
C ARG A 15 2.38 -33.10 15.35
N GLU A 16 1.41 -33.24 14.46
CA GLU A 16 1.22 -34.43 13.62
C GLU A 16 2.18 -34.47 12.42
N CYS A 17 2.54 -33.32 11.90
CA CYS A 17 3.37 -33.15 10.69
C CYS A 17 4.61 -32.28 10.96
N PRO A 18 5.51 -32.66 11.87
CA PRO A 18 6.58 -31.77 12.36
C PRO A 18 7.66 -31.45 11.32
N LYS A 19 7.76 -32.22 10.25
CA LYS A 19 8.83 -32.08 9.24
C LYS A 19 8.36 -31.51 7.92
N PHE A 20 7.07 -31.28 7.76
CA PHE A 20 6.55 -30.72 6.50
C PHE A 20 6.72 -29.20 6.49
N PRO A 21 7.31 -28.61 5.45
CA PRO A 21 7.25 -27.19 5.25
C PRO A 21 5.79 -26.76 5.05
N LEU A 22 5.46 -25.59 5.56
CA LEU A 22 4.12 -25.02 5.44
C LEU A 22 4.23 -23.69 4.68
N GLU A 23 3.40 -23.53 3.69
CA GLU A 23 3.20 -22.30 2.96
C GLU A 23 1.76 -21.86 3.18
N THR A 24 1.56 -20.59 3.53
CA THR A 24 0.23 -20.00 3.53
C THR A 24 -0.03 -19.30 2.21
N ARG A 25 -1.28 -19.29 1.78
CA ARG A 25 -1.70 -18.53 0.62
C ARG A 25 -2.25 -17.20 1.08
N GLY A 26 -1.64 -16.10 0.62
CA GLY A 26 -2.18 -14.76 0.78
C GLY A 26 -3.44 -14.56 -0.08
N THR A 27 -4.24 -13.59 0.27
CA THR A 27 -5.30 -13.12 -0.60
C THR A 27 -4.83 -11.90 -1.39
N ASN A 28 -5.45 -11.63 -2.51
CA ASN A 28 -5.12 -10.54 -3.41
C ASN A 28 -6.29 -9.56 -3.58
N LEU A 29 -7.30 -9.66 -2.74
CA LEU A 29 -8.55 -8.95 -3.00
C LEU A 29 -8.67 -7.62 -2.25
N THR A 30 -7.82 -7.40 -1.23
CA THR A 30 -7.90 -6.22 -0.39
C THR A 30 -6.54 -5.89 0.20
N THR A 31 -6.31 -4.65 0.60
CA THR A 31 -5.08 -4.16 1.22
C THR A 31 -4.83 -4.75 2.61
N GLY A 32 -4.63 -6.06 2.69
CA GLY A 32 -4.26 -6.74 3.93
C GLY A 32 -5.37 -6.79 4.98
N MET A 33 -6.61 -6.61 4.57
CA MET A 33 -7.76 -6.71 5.46
C MET A 33 -7.88 -8.08 6.12
N ASP A 34 -7.50 -9.12 5.39
CA ASP A 34 -7.36 -10.49 5.88
C ASP A 34 -6.22 -10.64 6.89
N LEU A 35 -5.11 -9.93 6.69
CA LEU A 35 -3.98 -9.94 7.62
C LEU A 35 -4.29 -9.25 8.95
N SER A 36 -5.16 -8.26 8.93
CA SER A 36 -5.62 -7.56 10.13
C SER A 36 -6.83 -8.22 10.79
N SER A 37 -7.35 -9.31 10.21
CA SER A 37 -8.55 -9.95 10.72
C SER A 37 -8.28 -10.94 11.85
N ASP A 38 -9.21 -11.02 12.83
CA ASP A 38 -9.16 -12.03 13.89
C ASP A 38 -9.38 -13.47 13.36
N ALA A 39 -9.97 -13.57 12.18
CA ALA A 39 -10.19 -14.85 11.50
C ALA A 39 -8.90 -15.39 10.84
N THR A 40 -7.98 -14.50 10.47
CA THR A 40 -6.72 -14.87 9.81
C THR A 40 -5.56 -14.12 10.48
N PRO A 41 -5.13 -14.53 11.68
CA PRO A 41 -4.08 -13.82 12.42
C PRO A 41 -2.69 -14.12 11.83
N THR A 42 -2.49 -13.75 10.58
CA THR A 42 -1.28 -14.09 9.79
C THR A 42 -0.01 -13.58 10.45
N ARG A 43 -0.03 -12.37 11.01
CA ARG A 43 1.11 -11.82 11.73
C ARG A 43 1.54 -12.69 12.92
N GLU A 44 0.59 -13.15 13.71
CA GLU A 44 0.86 -14.02 14.84
C GLU A 44 1.28 -15.42 14.38
N ILE A 45 0.64 -15.95 13.35
CA ILE A 45 1.01 -17.24 12.76
C ILE A 45 2.45 -17.18 12.25
N ASP A 46 2.85 -16.11 11.56
CA ASP A 46 4.22 -15.95 11.07
C ASP A 46 5.25 -15.73 12.19
N ARG A 47 4.83 -15.14 13.32
CA ARG A 47 5.70 -14.92 14.49
C ARG A 47 5.81 -16.12 15.40
N GLU A 48 4.77 -16.91 15.46
CA GLU A 48 4.73 -18.11 16.28
C GLU A 48 5.58 -19.23 15.66
N VAL A 49 5.80 -20.27 16.42
CA VAL A 49 6.76 -21.34 16.12
C VAL A 49 6.27 -22.33 15.07
N TYR A 50 5.50 -21.88 14.09
CA TYR A 50 4.93 -22.79 13.08
C TYR A 50 5.84 -23.05 11.89
N ASP A 51 6.94 -22.32 11.78
CA ASP A 51 7.87 -22.41 10.65
C ASP A 51 7.16 -22.37 9.30
N ILE A 52 6.30 -21.37 9.17
CA ILE A 52 5.50 -21.15 7.97
C ILE A 52 6.30 -20.23 7.05
N GLU A 53 6.42 -20.61 5.79
CA GLU A 53 6.98 -19.77 4.76
C GLU A 53 6.10 -18.53 4.54
N ALA A 54 6.74 -17.42 4.21
CA ALA A 54 6.02 -16.18 3.92
C ALA A 54 5.02 -16.40 2.77
N PRO A 55 3.80 -15.86 2.88
CA PRO A 55 2.81 -15.99 1.83
C PRO A 55 3.30 -15.36 0.53
N VAL A 56 3.01 -16.01 -0.57
CA VAL A 56 3.24 -15.45 -1.90
C VAL A 56 2.09 -14.54 -2.31
N ASN A 57 2.37 -13.62 -3.23
CA ASN A 57 1.33 -12.85 -3.89
C ASN A 57 0.37 -13.76 -4.67
N SER A 58 -0.80 -13.26 -4.97
CA SER A 58 -1.76 -13.91 -5.85
C SER A 58 -2.01 -13.02 -7.09
N PRO A 59 -1.75 -13.48 -8.31
CA PRO A 59 -1.82 -12.65 -9.50
C PRO A 59 -3.22 -12.47 -10.08
N TRP A 60 -4.26 -12.85 -9.35
CA TRP A 60 -5.64 -12.78 -9.84
C TRP A 60 -6.09 -11.34 -10.17
N ALA A 61 -5.64 -10.36 -9.42
CA ALA A 61 -5.94 -8.96 -9.70
C ALA A 61 -5.27 -8.47 -10.98
N ALA A 62 -4.04 -8.90 -11.21
CA ALA A 62 -3.31 -8.61 -12.44
C ALA A 62 -3.99 -9.24 -13.67
N LEU A 63 -4.54 -10.46 -13.55
CA LEU A 63 -5.35 -11.10 -14.57
C LEU A 63 -6.56 -10.26 -14.97
N ASN A 64 -7.14 -9.55 -14.02
CA ASN A 64 -8.25 -8.62 -14.26
C ASN A 64 -7.81 -7.23 -14.74
N GLY A 65 -6.51 -7.01 -14.91
CA GLY A 65 -5.96 -5.72 -15.29
C GLY A 65 -5.91 -4.69 -14.16
N ASP A 66 -6.08 -5.12 -12.91
CA ASP A 66 -6.01 -4.26 -11.72
C ASP A 66 -4.67 -4.44 -11.00
N PHE A 67 -3.61 -3.89 -11.58
CA PHE A 67 -2.26 -3.93 -10.99
C PHE A 67 -2.18 -3.21 -9.65
N GLY A 68 -2.96 -2.15 -9.47
CA GLY A 68 -3.02 -1.43 -8.21
C GLY A 68 -3.50 -2.33 -7.06
N MET A 69 -4.49 -3.17 -7.30
CA MET A 69 -4.96 -4.15 -6.32
C MET A 69 -3.88 -5.19 -6.01
N GLU A 70 -3.21 -5.71 -7.03
CA GLU A 70 -2.14 -6.67 -6.86
C GLU A 70 -0.99 -6.10 -6.04
N LEU A 71 -0.49 -4.92 -6.41
CA LEU A 71 0.66 -4.32 -5.75
C LEU A 71 0.34 -3.81 -4.35
N ALA A 72 -0.81 -3.18 -4.14
CA ALA A 72 -1.23 -2.75 -2.80
C ALA A 72 -1.46 -3.97 -1.88
N GLY A 73 -2.11 -5.01 -2.37
CA GLY A 73 -2.28 -6.26 -1.65
C GLY A 73 -0.94 -6.90 -1.30
N TRP A 74 -0.03 -6.99 -2.26
CA TRP A 74 1.32 -7.52 -2.06
C TRP A 74 2.11 -6.74 -1.02
N MET A 75 2.18 -5.41 -1.15
CA MET A 75 2.85 -4.55 -0.17
C MET A 75 2.26 -4.71 1.23
N SER A 76 0.96 -4.82 1.36
CA SER A 76 0.32 -5.03 2.66
C SER A 76 0.70 -6.35 3.31
N HIS A 77 0.83 -7.42 2.51
CA HIS A 77 1.22 -8.75 3.01
C HIS A 77 2.65 -8.78 3.54
N ILE A 78 3.59 -8.13 2.84
CA ILE A 78 5.00 -8.16 3.24
C ILE A 78 5.35 -7.15 4.35
N ALA A 79 4.52 -6.14 4.58
CA ALA A 79 4.83 -5.04 5.51
C ALA A 79 5.12 -5.51 6.94
N GLU A 80 4.42 -6.53 7.42
CA GLU A 80 4.48 -7.04 8.80
C GLU A 80 5.15 -8.42 8.94
N LEU A 81 5.74 -8.95 7.88
CA LEU A 81 6.48 -10.21 7.99
C LEU A 81 7.64 -10.09 8.99
N PRO A 82 7.96 -11.16 9.72
CA PRO A 82 9.05 -11.17 10.69
C PRO A 82 10.40 -10.80 10.06
N THR A 83 11.26 -10.17 10.85
CA THR A 83 12.62 -9.83 10.45
C THR A 83 13.43 -11.08 10.12
N GLY A 84 14.17 -11.05 9.01
CA GLY A 84 15.03 -12.15 8.56
C GLY A 84 14.29 -13.27 7.83
N LYS A 85 12.98 -13.21 7.76
CA LYS A 85 12.18 -14.11 6.93
C LYS A 85 12.02 -13.50 5.55
N GLY A 86 12.68 -14.05 4.55
CA GLY A 86 12.51 -13.63 3.17
C GLY A 86 11.09 -13.89 2.66
N TYR A 87 10.77 -13.37 1.51
CA TYR A 87 9.49 -13.61 0.85
C TYR A 87 9.67 -13.82 -0.65
N PRO A 88 8.93 -14.77 -1.24
CA PRO A 88 8.97 -15.02 -2.67
C PRO A 88 7.97 -14.14 -3.41
N PHE A 89 8.22 -13.90 -4.71
CA PHE A 89 7.21 -13.40 -5.64
C PHE A 89 6.84 -14.50 -6.64
N ARG A 90 5.54 -14.62 -6.95
CA ARG A 90 5.01 -15.66 -7.84
C ARG A 90 4.53 -15.08 -9.15
N TYR A 91 5.00 -15.70 -10.24
CA TYR A 91 4.52 -15.43 -11.60
C TYR A 91 3.76 -16.61 -12.16
N TYR A 92 2.68 -16.32 -12.83
CA TYR A 92 2.01 -17.28 -13.70
C TYR A 92 2.52 -17.09 -15.12
N THR A 93 3.20 -18.10 -15.65
CA THR A 93 3.70 -18.07 -17.02
C THR A 93 2.62 -18.44 -18.04
N HIS A 94 1.65 -19.22 -17.59
CA HIS A 94 0.50 -19.62 -18.38
C HIS A 94 -0.64 -19.99 -17.44
N ASP A 95 -1.83 -19.46 -17.69
CA ASP A 95 -3.03 -19.79 -16.97
C ASP A 95 -4.13 -20.23 -17.96
N PRO A 96 -4.52 -21.52 -17.97
CA PRO A 96 -5.54 -22.05 -18.88
C PRO A 96 -6.93 -21.46 -18.66
N TRP A 97 -7.19 -20.92 -17.48
CA TRP A 97 -8.47 -20.29 -17.16
C TRP A 97 -8.66 -18.95 -17.84
N PHE A 98 -7.57 -18.25 -18.16
CA PHE A 98 -7.59 -16.90 -18.69
C PHE A 98 -6.84 -16.73 -20.02
N VAL A 99 -6.34 -17.79 -20.60
CA VAL A 99 -5.67 -17.81 -21.90
C VAL A 99 -4.36 -17.00 -21.98
N ASN A 100 -4.16 -16.03 -21.06
CA ASN A 100 -3.04 -15.11 -21.05
C ASN A 100 -2.26 -15.18 -19.74
N SER A 101 -0.95 -14.97 -19.80
CA SER A 101 -0.18 -14.65 -18.62
C SER A 101 -0.46 -13.21 -18.19
N PRO A 102 -0.79 -12.95 -16.92
CA PRO A 102 -1.04 -11.60 -16.45
C PRO A 102 0.20 -10.70 -16.53
N TRP A 103 1.39 -11.30 -16.50
CA TRP A 103 2.68 -10.60 -16.47
C TRP A 103 3.31 -10.46 -17.84
N LEU A 104 2.96 -11.36 -18.74
CA LEU A 104 3.49 -11.43 -20.09
C LEU A 104 2.33 -11.54 -21.07
N ASP A 105 1.50 -10.55 -21.10
CA ASP A 105 0.40 -10.52 -22.07
C ASP A 105 0.97 -10.52 -23.48
N ARG A 106 0.95 -11.68 -24.11
CA ARG A 106 1.44 -11.89 -25.46
C ARG A 106 0.72 -11.06 -26.51
N TYR A 107 -0.46 -10.56 -26.17
CA TYR A 107 -1.38 -10.03 -27.16
C TYR A 107 -1.48 -8.51 -27.16
N SER A 108 -1.31 -7.84 -26.03
CA SER A 108 -1.53 -6.41 -25.96
C SER A 108 -0.76 -5.65 -24.87
N ARG A 109 0.02 -6.33 -24.02
CA ARG A 109 0.82 -5.67 -22.99
C ARG A 109 2.31 -5.80 -23.26
N SER A 110 3.02 -4.83 -22.73
CA SER A 110 4.47 -4.91 -22.70
C SER A 110 4.93 -5.84 -21.59
N PRO A 111 5.97 -6.68 -21.77
CA PRO A 111 6.55 -7.51 -20.72
C PRO A 111 7.15 -6.68 -19.57
N TYR A 112 7.16 -5.38 -19.65
CA TYR A 112 7.62 -4.48 -18.59
C TYR A 112 6.80 -4.59 -17.30
N ASP A 113 5.59 -5.11 -17.34
CA ASP A 113 4.77 -5.36 -16.17
C ASP A 113 5.43 -6.31 -15.16
N ILE A 114 6.36 -7.14 -15.61
CA ILE A 114 7.14 -8.03 -14.75
C ILE A 114 8.12 -7.28 -13.85
N TYR A 115 8.62 -6.13 -14.28
CA TYR A 115 9.59 -5.35 -13.52
C TYR A 115 8.96 -4.63 -12.33
N LEU A 116 7.71 -4.22 -12.46
CA LEU A 116 7.01 -3.47 -11.43
C LEU A 116 6.85 -4.25 -10.12
N PRO A 117 6.36 -5.51 -10.10
CA PRO A 117 6.29 -6.32 -8.89
C PRO A 117 7.64 -6.60 -8.25
N LEU A 118 8.69 -6.79 -9.05
CA LEU A 118 10.05 -7.03 -8.54
C LEU A 118 10.72 -5.77 -8.00
N SER A 119 10.19 -4.59 -8.33
CA SER A 119 10.63 -3.34 -7.73
C SER A 119 10.06 -3.11 -6.33
N VAL A 120 9.08 -3.92 -5.90
CA VAL A 120 8.46 -3.80 -4.58
C VAL A 120 9.44 -4.17 -3.49
N THR A 121 9.57 -3.28 -2.51
CA THR A 121 10.42 -3.47 -1.35
C THR A 121 9.64 -3.19 -0.06
N ARG A 122 10.12 -3.75 1.04
CA ARG A 122 9.68 -3.34 2.37
C ARG A 122 10.82 -2.75 3.17
N LEU A 123 10.49 -1.88 4.09
CA LEU A 123 11.41 -1.33 5.09
C LEU A 123 11.16 -1.98 6.45
N ARG A 124 12.25 -2.31 7.11
CA ARG A 124 12.24 -2.78 8.50
C ARG A 124 12.32 -1.62 9.48
N ALA A 125 12.10 -1.92 10.76
CA ALA A 125 12.21 -0.94 11.83
C ALA A 125 13.62 -0.33 11.99
N ASP A 126 14.65 -0.99 11.51
CA ASP A 126 16.03 -0.49 11.47
C ASP A 126 16.35 0.34 10.21
N GLY A 127 15.36 0.53 9.33
CA GLY A 127 15.51 1.25 8.07
C GLY A 127 16.12 0.41 6.94
N SER A 128 16.48 -0.85 7.18
CA SER A 128 16.98 -1.73 6.12
C SER A 128 15.90 -2.07 5.11
N VAL A 129 16.32 -2.19 3.85
CA VAL A 129 15.46 -2.52 2.71
C VAL A 129 15.50 -4.02 2.46
N GLU A 130 14.35 -4.59 2.14
CA GLU A 130 14.22 -5.99 1.76
C GLU A 130 13.35 -6.13 0.53
N ALA A 131 13.84 -6.84 -0.48
CA ALA A 131 13.11 -7.21 -1.69
C ALA A 131 12.74 -8.69 -1.68
N ALA A 132 11.96 -9.13 -2.65
CA ALA A 132 11.68 -10.56 -2.83
C ALA A 132 13.01 -11.33 -3.02
N ASN A 133 13.14 -12.43 -2.29
CA ASN A 133 14.38 -13.26 -2.27
C ASN A 133 14.27 -14.51 -3.14
N ALA A 134 13.10 -14.76 -3.71
CA ALA A 134 12.87 -15.88 -4.62
C ALA A 134 11.75 -15.54 -5.61
N LEU A 135 11.85 -16.13 -6.79
CA LEU A 135 10.83 -16.09 -7.83
C LEU A 135 10.24 -17.48 -8.02
N HIS A 136 8.94 -17.60 -7.79
CA HIS A 136 8.22 -18.84 -8.04
C HIS A 136 7.52 -18.75 -9.39
N LEU A 137 7.91 -19.61 -10.31
CA LEU A 137 7.25 -19.73 -11.61
C LEU A 137 6.19 -20.82 -11.52
N LEU A 138 4.95 -20.43 -11.74
CA LEU A 138 3.85 -21.36 -11.88
C LEU A 138 3.42 -21.41 -13.35
N SER A 139 3.33 -22.62 -13.86
CA SER A 139 2.67 -22.91 -15.12
C SER A 139 1.49 -23.83 -14.81
N ILE A 140 0.30 -23.34 -15.03
CA ILE A 140 -0.90 -24.16 -15.03
C ILE A 140 -1.17 -24.49 -16.48
N ASP A 141 -0.90 -25.72 -16.85
CA ASP A 141 -1.02 -26.21 -18.22
C ASP A 141 -2.17 -27.21 -18.31
N ASP A 142 -3.15 -26.90 -19.14
CA ASP A 142 -4.27 -27.79 -19.45
C ASP A 142 -3.91 -28.88 -20.50
N SER A 143 -2.72 -28.83 -21.03
CA SER A 143 -2.21 -29.78 -22.03
C SER A 143 -1.54 -31.02 -21.41
N TYR A 144 -1.79 -31.29 -20.13
CA TYR A 144 -1.24 -32.45 -19.40
C TYR A 144 0.30 -32.51 -19.39
N GLY A 145 0.93 -31.40 -19.12
CA GLY A 145 2.37 -31.26 -19.07
C GLY A 145 3.04 -31.03 -20.42
N ARG A 146 2.28 -30.70 -21.43
CA ARG A 146 2.80 -30.35 -22.77
C ARG A 146 2.86 -28.83 -22.99
N MET A 147 3.38 -28.11 -22.01
CA MET A 147 3.59 -26.68 -22.18
C MET A 147 4.43 -26.41 -23.44
N PRO A 148 4.02 -25.48 -24.31
CA PRO A 148 4.83 -25.13 -25.48
C PRO A 148 6.23 -24.69 -25.09
N ASP A 149 7.26 -25.20 -25.77
CA ASP A 149 8.68 -24.88 -25.49
C ASP A 149 8.99 -23.38 -25.57
N LEU A 150 8.18 -22.62 -26.29
CA LEU A 150 8.33 -21.17 -26.42
C LEU A 150 7.97 -20.40 -25.14
N VAL A 151 7.14 -20.95 -24.26
CA VAL A 151 6.71 -20.25 -23.03
C VAL A 151 7.89 -19.95 -22.11
N PRO A 152 8.70 -20.94 -21.69
CA PRO A 152 9.86 -20.63 -20.84
C PRO A 152 10.90 -19.77 -21.55
N VAL A 153 11.06 -19.90 -22.86
CA VAL A 153 12.01 -19.07 -23.63
C VAL A 153 11.57 -17.62 -23.66
N GLU A 154 10.27 -17.36 -23.85
CA GLU A 154 9.71 -16.01 -23.88
C GLU A 154 9.81 -15.32 -22.52
N VAL A 155 9.60 -16.08 -21.43
CA VAL A 155 9.55 -15.55 -20.08
C VAL A 155 10.92 -15.35 -19.45
N SER A 156 11.84 -16.27 -19.68
CA SER A 156 13.11 -16.36 -18.93
C SER A 156 13.97 -15.10 -19.07
N GLY A 157 14.07 -14.52 -20.28
CA GLY A 157 14.86 -13.32 -20.52
C GLY A 157 14.41 -12.15 -19.64
N TYR A 158 13.13 -11.88 -19.61
CA TYR A 158 12.55 -10.78 -18.81
C TYR A 158 12.66 -11.03 -17.30
N LEU A 159 12.55 -12.28 -16.85
CA LEU A 159 12.74 -12.63 -15.45
C LEU A 159 14.18 -12.41 -14.99
N TYR A 160 15.16 -12.83 -15.79
CA TYR A 160 16.57 -12.58 -15.49
C TYR A 160 16.91 -11.10 -15.48
N ASP A 161 16.40 -10.35 -16.44
CA ASP A 161 16.60 -8.90 -16.48
C ASP A 161 15.98 -8.22 -15.25
N ALA A 162 14.78 -8.61 -14.89
CA ALA A 162 14.09 -8.07 -13.73
C ALA A 162 14.79 -8.44 -12.41
N GLU A 163 15.25 -9.67 -12.26
CA GLU A 163 16.03 -10.11 -11.10
C GLU A 163 17.36 -9.34 -11.00
N SER A 164 18.06 -9.18 -12.12
CA SER A 164 19.33 -8.45 -12.15
C SER A 164 19.21 -6.97 -11.82
N THR A 165 18.00 -6.41 -11.94
CA THR A 165 17.66 -5.02 -11.62
C THR A 165 16.78 -4.90 -10.37
N ALA A 166 16.67 -5.97 -9.58
CA ALA A 166 15.91 -5.97 -8.33
C ALA A 166 16.34 -4.80 -7.42
N ALA A 167 15.37 -4.20 -6.76
CA ALA A 167 15.62 -3.01 -5.96
C ALA A 167 16.44 -3.33 -4.70
N ASP A 168 17.55 -2.65 -4.52
CA ASP A 168 18.42 -2.67 -3.34
C ASP A 168 18.22 -1.47 -2.41
N ALA A 169 17.34 -0.55 -2.80
CA ALA A 169 17.03 0.67 -2.08
C ALA A 169 15.52 0.95 -2.11
N ALA A 170 15.06 1.70 -1.11
CA ALA A 170 13.68 2.18 -1.09
C ALA A 170 13.37 3.08 -2.29
N GLY A 171 12.18 2.93 -2.84
CA GLY A 171 11.66 3.82 -3.87
C GLY A 171 11.46 5.27 -3.38
N PRO A 172 11.12 6.19 -4.30
CA PRO A 172 10.93 7.60 -3.95
C PRO A 172 9.73 7.86 -3.04
N PHE A 173 8.72 7.00 -3.10
CA PHE A 173 7.52 7.03 -2.28
C PHE A 173 7.44 5.78 -1.43
N ILE A 174 7.22 5.96 -0.12
CA ILE A 174 7.12 4.89 0.86
C ILE A 174 5.71 4.92 1.44
N TRP A 175 4.92 3.89 1.18
CA TRP A 175 3.62 3.76 1.78
C TRP A 175 3.74 3.33 3.24
N VAL A 176 3.24 4.16 4.16
CA VAL A 176 3.11 3.81 5.57
C VAL A 176 1.81 3.04 5.72
N TYR A 177 1.93 1.71 5.67
CA TYR A 177 0.78 0.80 5.70
C TYR A 177 0.17 0.75 7.11
N PRO A 178 -1.11 1.10 7.25
CA PRO A 178 -1.76 1.28 8.54
C PRO A 178 -2.31 -0.05 9.11
N PHE A 179 -1.44 -1.03 9.36
CA PHE A 179 -1.84 -2.37 9.78
C PHE A 179 -2.65 -2.39 11.08
N GLU A 180 -2.14 -1.75 12.13
CA GLU A 180 -2.82 -1.72 13.44
C GLU A 180 -4.11 -0.88 13.39
N GLU A 181 -4.09 0.18 12.61
CA GLU A 181 -5.24 1.05 12.39
C GLU A 181 -6.37 0.28 11.67
N TYR A 182 -6.05 -0.50 10.64
CA TYR A 182 -7.01 -1.36 9.96
C TYR A 182 -7.61 -2.40 10.90
N HIS A 183 -6.78 -3.05 11.70
CA HIS A 183 -7.24 -4.01 12.70
C HIS A 183 -8.22 -3.37 13.68
N ASN A 184 -7.91 -2.17 14.17
CA ASN A 184 -8.78 -1.44 15.07
C ASN A 184 -10.09 -1.03 14.41
N GLU A 185 -10.07 -0.61 13.15
CA GLU A 185 -11.28 -0.26 12.40
C GLU A 185 -12.19 -1.46 12.19
N VAL A 186 -11.64 -2.63 11.89
CA VAL A 186 -12.42 -3.87 11.70
C VAL A 186 -13.09 -4.31 12.98
N TYR A 187 -12.36 -4.34 14.08
CA TYR A 187 -12.82 -5.00 15.31
C TYR A 187 -13.43 -4.07 16.35
N ALA A 188 -12.80 -2.96 16.65
CA ALA A 188 -13.27 -2.01 17.64
C ALA A 188 -14.15 -0.93 17.00
N GLY A 189 -13.72 -0.39 15.88
CA GLY A 189 -14.42 0.70 15.18
C GLY A 189 -15.65 0.25 14.41
N ARG A 190 -15.66 -0.97 13.90
CA ARG A 190 -16.68 -1.52 12.98
C ARG A 190 -16.92 -0.65 11.75
N ARG A 191 -15.84 -0.04 11.23
CA ARG A 191 -15.88 0.90 10.10
C ARG A 191 -15.17 0.30 8.90
N LEU A 192 -15.59 -0.89 8.48
CA LEU A 192 -15.02 -1.64 7.37
C LEU A 192 -15.03 -0.86 6.05
N GLU A 193 -16.04 -0.02 5.86
CA GLU A 193 -16.16 0.84 4.67
C GLU A 193 -14.99 1.82 4.52
N GLN A 194 -14.33 2.19 5.61
CA GLN A 194 -13.17 3.08 5.56
C GLN A 194 -11.93 2.38 5.04
N ILE A 195 -11.75 1.10 5.38
CA ILE A 195 -10.67 0.28 4.84
C ILE A 195 -10.83 0.10 3.33
N PHE A 196 -12.06 -0.17 2.88
CA PHE A 196 -12.35 -0.25 1.45
C PHE A 196 -12.12 1.09 0.73
N ALA A 197 -12.47 2.21 1.36
CA ALA A 197 -12.22 3.52 0.76
C ALA A 197 -10.70 3.81 0.69
N ASP A 198 -9.93 3.43 1.68
CA ASP A 198 -8.48 3.59 1.70
C ASP A 198 -7.81 2.71 0.62
N ASP A 199 -8.21 1.45 0.54
CA ASP A 199 -7.80 0.54 -0.52
C ASP A 199 -8.09 1.11 -1.91
N TYR A 200 -9.29 1.65 -2.11
CA TYR A 200 -9.68 2.25 -3.38
C TYR A 200 -8.79 3.44 -3.76
N LEU A 201 -8.42 4.27 -2.80
CA LEU A 201 -7.57 5.44 -3.06
C LEU A 201 -6.14 5.03 -3.44
N ILE A 202 -5.49 4.19 -2.66
CA ILE A 202 -4.10 3.78 -2.94
C ILE A 202 -4.01 2.94 -4.22
N ARG A 203 -4.93 2.00 -4.41
CA ARG A 203 -5.04 1.18 -5.61
C ARG A 203 -5.28 2.03 -6.86
N GLY A 204 -6.22 2.98 -6.77
CA GLY A 204 -6.50 3.90 -7.86
C GLY A 204 -5.30 4.78 -8.23
N ALA A 205 -4.53 5.24 -7.24
CA ALA A 205 -3.30 5.99 -7.47
C ALA A 205 -2.25 5.15 -8.21
N ILE A 206 -2.02 3.90 -7.79
CA ILE A 206 -1.09 2.98 -8.47
C ILE A 206 -1.54 2.72 -9.91
N ASN A 207 -2.82 2.44 -10.13
CA ASN A 207 -3.38 2.24 -11.47
C ASN A 207 -3.25 3.48 -12.36
N ALA A 208 -3.25 4.68 -11.77
CA ALA A 208 -3.00 5.94 -12.47
C ALA A 208 -1.51 6.24 -12.71
N GLY A 209 -0.60 5.34 -12.31
CA GLY A 209 0.84 5.46 -12.51
C GLY A 209 1.59 6.13 -11.36
N PHE A 210 0.99 6.28 -10.19
CA PHE A 210 1.71 6.77 -9.01
C PHE A 210 2.76 5.75 -8.57
N PRO A 211 4.06 6.09 -8.53
CA PRO A 211 5.14 5.12 -8.42
C PRO A 211 5.44 4.74 -6.96
N VAL A 212 4.43 4.31 -6.22
CA VAL A 212 4.61 3.75 -4.89
C VAL A 212 4.91 2.25 -5.01
N ASN A 213 6.09 1.86 -4.56
CA ASN A 213 6.56 0.48 -4.62
C ASN A 213 7.34 0.04 -3.38
N THR A 214 7.36 0.89 -2.36
CA THR A 214 8.00 0.58 -1.07
C THR A 214 6.99 0.74 0.05
N VAL A 215 7.00 -0.18 0.99
CA VAL A 215 6.09 -0.19 2.12
C VAL A 215 6.85 -0.27 3.44
N ILE A 216 6.33 0.40 4.45
CA ILE A 216 6.69 0.23 5.86
C ILE A 216 5.39 0.19 6.66
N SER A 217 5.21 -0.75 7.58
CA SER A 217 4.03 -0.71 8.45
C SER A 217 4.09 0.46 9.43
N SER A 218 2.93 0.93 9.89
CA SER A 218 2.84 2.00 10.89
C SER A 218 3.67 1.67 12.14
N THR A 219 3.65 0.43 12.59
CA THR A 219 4.46 -0.06 13.73
C THR A 219 5.97 0.05 13.46
N ASN A 220 6.42 -0.39 12.29
CA ASN A 220 7.85 -0.32 11.94
C ASN A 220 8.29 1.12 11.66
N PHE A 221 7.42 1.95 11.10
CA PHE A 221 7.68 3.38 10.93
C PHE A 221 7.94 4.08 12.26
N VAL A 222 7.08 3.88 13.26
CA VAL A 222 7.27 4.44 14.60
C VAL A 222 8.63 4.03 15.16
N LYS A 223 8.94 2.73 15.16
CA LYS A 223 10.22 2.20 15.66
C LYS A 223 11.43 2.77 14.91
N ALA A 224 11.34 2.90 13.59
CA ALA A 224 12.40 3.47 12.76
C ALA A 224 12.69 4.93 13.14
N ILE A 225 11.65 5.75 13.28
CA ILE A 225 11.80 7.15 13.68
C ILE A 225 12.32 7.29 15.11
N GLU A 226 11.87 6.44 16.04
CA GLU A 226 12.37 6.41 17.42
C GLU A 226 13.86 6.04 17.47
N SER A 227 14.28 5.09 16.64
CA SER A 227 15.68 4.65 16.52
C SER A 227 16.57 5.63 15.75
N GLY A 228 16.02 6.73 15.23
CA GLY A 228 16.78 7.76 14.53
C GLY A 228 16.98 7.49 13.03
N VAL A 229 16.24 6.57 12.43
CA VAL A 229 16.23 6.38 10.97
C VAL A 229 15.64 7.61 10.29
N GLU A 230 16.29 8.07 9.24
CA GLU A 230 15.89 9.24 8.47
C GLU A 230 15.43 8.86 7.06
N PHE A 231 14.27 9.39 6.64
CA PHE A 231 13.69 9.18 5.29
C PHE A 231 13.63 10.51 4.50
N ARG A 232 14.56 11.44 4.73
CA ARG A 232 14.52 12.82 4.18
C ARG A 232 14.47 12.86 2.65
N ASP A 233 15.12 11.90 1.99
CA ASP A 233 15.19 11.85 0.53
C ASP A 233 13.97 11.15 -0.10
N ARG A 234 13.01 10.74 0.72
CA ARG A 234 11.80 10.02 0.31
C ARG A 234 10.56 10.78 0.75
N VAL A 235 9.45 10.47 0.11
CA VAL A 235 8.13 10.97 0.50
C VAL A 235 7.38 9.84 1.16
N LEU A 236 7.00 10.01 2.42
CA LEU A 236 6.10 9.08 3.10
C LEU A 236 4.67 9.32 2.59
N VAL A 237 3.94 8.25 2.29
CA VAL A 237 2.55 8.30 1.83
C VAL A 237 1.68 7.73 2.94
N MET A 238 0.79 8.54 3.51
CA MET A 238 0.04 8.20 4.72
C MET A 238 -1.45 8.49 4.55
N SER A 239 -2.29 7.55 4.95
CA SER A 239 -3.73 7.74 4.96
C SER A 239 -4.19 8.57 6.16
N THR A 240 -5.23 9.38 5.94
CA THR A 240 -5.94 10.12 6.98
C THR A 240 -7.41 9.71 7.10
N ILE A 241 -7.78 8.59 6.46
CA ILE A 241 -9.18 8.16 6.37
C ILE A 241 -9.73 7.64 7.70
N PHE A 242 -8.86 7.25 8.61
CA PHE A 242 -9.16 6.81 9.97
C PHE A 242 -8.36 7.62 10.99
N ASP A 243 -8.65 7.41 12.27
CA ASP A 243 -7.95 8.10 13.35
C ASP A 243 -6.51 7.57 13.45
N ILE A 244 -5.55 8.43 13.14
CA ILE A 244 -4.12 8.10 13.25
C ILE A 244 -3.77 7.94 14.73
N SER A 245 -3.06 6.87 15.06
CA SER A 245 -2.63 6.63 16.44
C SER A 245 -1.68 7.74 16.93
N PRO A 246 -1.71 8.09 18.23
CA PRO A 246 -0.83 9.12 18.79
C PRO A 246 0.66 8.84 18.53
N ALA A 247 1.08 7.58 18.51
CA ALA A 247 2.45 7.19 18.25
C ALA A 247 2.86 7.47 16.79
N VAL A 248 2.01 7.14 15.83
CA VAL A 248 2.24 7.41 14.41
C VAL A 248 2.24 8.91 14.14
N LEU A 249 1.32 9.66 14.76
CA LEU A 249 1.28 11.12 14.65
C LEU A 249 2.57 11.76 15.18
N ALA A 250 3.03 11.36 16.37
CA ALA A 250 4.28 11.87 16.95
C ALA A 250 5.51 11.53 16.08
N ALA A 251 5.54 10.33 15.48
CA ALA A 251 6.59 9.95 14.55
C ALA A 251 6.56 10.79 13.27
N ALA A 252 5.37 11.07 12.73
CA ALA A 252 5.19 11.96 11.57
C ALA A 252 5.65 13.40 11.87
N GLU A 253 5.28 13.95 13.03
CA GLU A 253 5.72 15.27 13.48
C GLU A 253 7.25 15.34 13.64
N LYS A 254 7.86 14.31 14.24
CA LYS A 254 9.31 14.21 14.39
C LYS A 254 10.00 14.14 13.02
N HIS A 255 9.48 13.34 12.09
CA HIS A 255 9.99 13.25 10.73
C HIS A 255 9.94 14.60 10.00
N LEU A 256 8.79 15.28 10.04
CA LEU A 256 8.63 16.62 9.46
C LEU A 256 9.58 17.64 10.08
N ALA A 257 9.70 17.64 11.42
CA ALA A 257 10.62 18.54 12.13
C ALA A 257 12.10 18.32 11.77
N ALA A 258 12.44 17.11 11.33
CA ALA A 258 13.77 16.75 10.83
C ALA A 258 13.97 17.10 9.33
N GLY A 259 13.02 17.75 8.68
CA GLY A 259 13.09 18.10 7.26
C GLY A 259 12.52 17.02 6.32
N GLY A 260 11.76 16.08 6.85
CA GLY A 260 11.11 15.01 6.08
C GLY A 260 9.91 15.48 5.27
N LYS A 261 9.42 14.62 4.40
CA LYS A 261 8.33 14.88 3.46
C LYS A 261 7.21 13.87 3.65
N ILE A 262 5.96 14.34 3.74
CA ILE A 262 4.80 13.47 3.87
C ILE A 262 3.71 13.90 2.88
N LEU A 263 3.18 12.95 2.13
CA LEU A 263 1.96 13.06 1.35
C LEU A 263 0.83 12.37 2.12
N PHE A 264 -0.09 13.17 2.63
CA PHE A 264 -1.32 12.65 3.22
C PHE A 264 -2.40 12.49 2.15
N TYR A 265 -3.21 11.45 2.26
CA TYR A 265 -4.35 11.24 1.39
C TYR A 265 -5.58 10.78 2.19
N GLY A 266 -6.76 11.11 1.68
CA GLY A 266 -8.02 10.84 2.35
C GLY A 266 -8.58 12.07 3.07
N PRO A 267 -9.74 11.95 3.74
CA PRO A 267 -10.35 13.05 4.49
C PRO A 267 -9.53 13.37 5.74
N ALA A 268 -9.30 14.64 6.01
CA ALA A 268 -8.71 15.07 7.28
C ALA A 268 -9.67 14.76 8.42
N ARG A 269 -9.34 13.78 9.25
CA ARG A 269 -10.20 13.38 10.39
C ARG A 269 -9.52 13.72 11.70
N GLY A 270 -10.32 14.32 12.59
CA GLY A 270 -9.91 14.67 13.95
C GLY A 270 -9.04 15.92 14.05
N ASP A 271 -9.09 16.52 15.23
CA ASP A 271 -8.40 17.78 15.53
C ASP A 271 -6.88 17.68 15.43
N ALA A 272 -6.31 16.52 15.75
CA ALA A 272 -4.87 16.31 15.72
C ALA A 272 -4.30 16.39 14.29
N ILE A 273 -4.97 15.74 13.32
CA ILE A 273 -4.63 15.84 11.91
C ILE A 273 -4.90 17.24 11.39
N GLY A 274 -6.04 17.85 11.71
CA GLY A 274 -6.34 19.23 11.35
C GLY A 274 -5.23 20.19 11.78
N LYS A 275 -4.75 20.04 13.00
CA LYS A 275 -3.63 20.84 13.55
C LYS A 275 -2.33 20.59 12.79
N LEU A 276 -2.00 19.33 12.51
CA LEU A 276 -0.79 18.98 11.75
C LEU A 276 -0.85 19.56 10.33
N LEU A 277 -1.98 19.43 9.65
CA LEU A 277 -2.19 19.97 8.31
C LEU A 277 -2.35 21.50 8.30
N GLY A 278 -2.72 22.13 9.43
CA GLY A 278 -3.03 23.55 9.52
C GLY A 278 -4.40 23.91 8.97
N VAL A 279 -5.37 23.02 9.12
CA VAL A 279 -6.72 23.14 8.57
C VAL A 279 -7.80 22.91 9.62
N VAL A 280 -9.00 23.33 9.31
CA VAL A 280 -10.20 23.04 10.08
C VAL A 280 -10.90 21.84 9.41
N PRO A 281 -10.95 20.67 10.06
CA PRO A 281 -11.71 19.54 9.55
C PRO A 281 -13.20 19.81 9.50
N ALA A 282 -13.90 19.19 8.54
CA ALA A 282 -15.34 19.29 8.39
C ALA A 282 -15.94 17.97 7.93
N SER A 283 -17.26 17.85 7.99
CA SER A 283 -17.95 16.75 7.32
C SER A 283 -17.83 16.91 5.81
N PRO A 284 -17.63 15.80 5.07
CA PRO A 284 -17.64 15.84 3.61
C PRO A 284 -18.93 16.47 3.05
N VAL A 285 -18.79 17.15 1.93
CA VAL A 285 -19.94 17.63 1.15
C VAL A 285 -20.41 16.47 0.27
N GLU A 286 -21.70 16.16 0.33
CA GLU A 286 -22.31 15.12 -0.48
C GLU A 286 -22.93 15.67 -1.76
N GLY A 287 -23.04 14.82 -2.79
CA GLY A 287 -23.61 15.13 -4.07
C GLY A 287 -22.59 15.61 -5.09
N GLU A 288 -23.05 15.87 -6.31
CA GLU A 288 -22.17 16.24 -7.42
C GLU A 288 -21.47 17.58 -7.16
N MET A 289 -20.16 17.57 -7.31
CA MET A 289 -19.29 18.73 -7.21
C MET A 289 -18.16 18.60 -8.23
N LYS A 290 -17.41 19.68 -8.42
CA LYS A 290 -16.24 19.72 -9.30
C LYS A 290 -14.97 19.83 -8.46
N LEU A 291 -13.90 19.18 -8.94
CA LEU A 291 -12.55 19.42 -8.49
C LEU A 291 -11.89 20.45 -9.39
N GLU A 292 -11.51 21.60 -8.85
CA GLU A 292 -10.86 22.68 -9.57
C GLU A 292 -9.45 22.90 -9.00
N GLY A 293 -8.43 22.77 -9.83
CA GLY A 293 -7.07 23.15 -9.46
C GLY A 293 -6.84 24.64 -9.55
N ILE A 294 -5.94 25.22 -8.74
CA ILE A 294 -5.43 26.56 -8.95
C ILE A 294 -4.72 26.62 -10.30
N GLU A 295 -4.54 27.85 -10.84
CA GLU A 295 -4.03 28.04 -12.20
C GLU A 295 -2.68 27.34 -12.43
N ALA A 296 -1.73 27.44 -11.50
CA ALA A 296 -0.43 26.81 -11.61
C ALA A 296 -0.53 25.27 -11.64
N PHE A 297 -1.36 24.69 -10.78
CA PHE A 297 -1.60 23.24 -10.70
C PHE A 297 -2.33 22.73 -11.95
N SER A 298 -3.34 23.45 -12.42
CA SER A 298 -4.10 23.14 -13.65
C SER A 298 -3.22 23.15 -14.91
N LYS A 299 -2.23 24.04 -14.99
CA LYS A 299 -1.27 24.08 -16.11
C LYS A 299 -0.37 22.85 -16.14
N LEU A 300 0.06 22.36 -14.96
CA LEU A 300 0.94 21.21 -14.86
C LEU A 300 0.22 19.90 -15.23
N TYR A 301 -1.03 19.74 -14.83
CA TYR A 301 -1.73 18.45 -14.91
C TYR A 301 -2.89 18.41 -15.90
N ALA A 302 -3.21 19.50 -16.57
CA ALA A 302 -4.33 19.62 -17.53
C ALA A 302 -5.71 19.20 -16.96
N VAL A 303 -5.83 19.00 -15.66
CA VAL A 303 -7.06 18.58 -14.98
C VAL A 303 -7.71 19.79 -14.33
N ARG A 304 -8.86 20.19 -14.85
CA ARG A 304 -9.56 21.39 -14.38
C ARG A 304 -10.87 21.11 -13.67
N HIS A 305 -11.63 20.14 -14.14
CA HIS A 305 -12.97 19.86 -13.66
C HIS A 305 -13.26 18.36 -13.70
N LEU A 306 -13.06 17.68 -12.57
CA LEU A 306 -13.48 16.30 -12.41
C LEU A 306 -14.79 16.25 -11.64
N PRO A 307 -15.80 15.51 -12.09
CA PRO A 307 -17.00 15.27 -11.30
C PRO A 307 -16.66 14.34 -10.13
N VAL A 308 -17.06 14.73 -8.94
CA VAL A 308 -16.94 13.92 -7.73
C VAL A 308 -18.26 13.97 -6.96
N TYR A 309 -18.54 12.96 -6.17
CA TYR A 309 -19.83 12.85 -5.46
C TYR A 309 -19.70 12.98 -3.94
N SER A 310 -18.49 12.98 -3.42
CA SER A 310 -18.20 13.21 -2.01
C SER A 310 -16.76 13.71 -1.86
N GLY A 311 -16.55 14.68 -0.99
CA GLY A 311 -15.23 15.24 -0.72
C GLY A 311 -15.32 16.48 0.16
N GLY A 312 -14.25 17.26 0.25
CA GLY A 312 -14.24 18.52 0.97
C GLY A 312 -14.36 18.34 2.49
N ALA A 313 -13.67 17.36 3.07
CA ALA A 313 -13.62 17.16 4.51
C ALA A 313 -12.75 18.20 5.25
N ILE A 314 -12.33 19.24 4.56
CA ILE A 314 -11.65 20.41 5.09
C ILE A 314 -12.53 21.62 4.85
N ASP A 315 -12.88 22.35 5.91
CA ASP A 315 -13.66 23.59 5.81
C ASP A 315 -12.80 24.72 5.26
N SER A 316 -11.67 24.95 5.91
CA SER A 316 -10.81 26.10 5.63
C SER A 316 -9.38 25.88 6.15
N VAL A 317 -8.49 26.77 5.76
CA VAL A 317 -7.15 26.89 6.37
C VAL A 317 -7.33 27.53 7.76
N ALA A 318 -6.79 26.87 8.79
CA ALA A 318 -6.97 27.28 10.18
C ALA A 318 -6.28 28.63 10.49
N ASP A 319 -5.11 28.86 9.94
CA ASP A 319 -4.35 30.09 10.08
C ASP A 319 -3.65 30.45 8.74
N PRO A 320 -4.07 31.50 8.07
CA PRO A 320 -3.43 31.93 6.81
C PRO A 320 -1.92 32.21 6.94
N SER A 321 -1.43 32.51 8.15
CA SER A 321 0.00 32.74 8.40
C SER A 321 0.80 31.45 8.59
N ALA A 322 0.15 30.30 8.68
CA ALA A 322 0.78 29.00 8.92
C ALA A 322 1.50 28.42 7.69
N GLY A 323 1.52 29.16 6.56
CA GLY A 323 2.20 28.73 5.33
C GLY A 323 1.50 27.59 4.60
N VAL A 324 0.19 27.48 4.75
CA VAL A 324 -0.66 26.52 4.00
C VAL A 324 -1.09 27.15 2.69
N GLU A 325 -0.79 26.48 1.59
CA GLU A 325 -1.20 26.84 0.23
C GLU A 325 -2.27 25.87 -0.25
N VAL A 326 -3.39 26.40 -0.77
CA VAL A 326 -4.45 25.59 -1.39
C VAL A 326 -4.10 25.39 -2.85
N LEU A 327 -3.94 24.13 -3.27
CA LEU A 327 -3.57 23.74 -4.63
C LEU A 327 -4.79 23.38 -5.49
N ALA A 328 -5.86 22.88 -4.86
CA ALA A 328 -7.12 22.55 -5.53
C ALA A 328 -8.28 22.67 -4.55
N GLU A 329 -9.48 22.84 -5.09
CA GLU A 329 -10.71 22.99 -4.32
C GLU A 329 -11.82 22.11 -4.87
N TYR A 330 -12.66 21.61 -3.97
CA TYR A 330 -13.98 21.10 -4.30
C TYR A 330 -14.97 22.27 -4.42
N VAL A 331 -15.75 22.30 -5.50
CA VAL A 331 -16.69 23.38 -5.78
C VAL A 331 -18.10 22.83 -6.01
N LYS A 332 -19.02 23.28 -5.17
CA LYS A 332 -20.45 22.96 -5.28
C LYS A 332 -21.29 24.25 -5.22
N GLY A 333 -21.71 24.74 -6.38
CA GLY A 333 -22.37 26.04 -6.44
C GLY A 333 -21.43 27.16 -6.00
N GLN A 334 -21.76 27.83 -4.88
CA GLN A 334 -20.92 28.87 -4.27
C GLN A 334 -20.02 28.33 -3.15
N GLU A 335 -20.22 27.10 -2.72
CA GLU A 335 -19.40 26.47 -1.71
C GLU A 335 -18.07 26.02 -2.31
N ARG A 336 -16.98 26.42 -1.67
CA ARG A 336 -15.61 26.03 -2.03
C ARG A 336 -14.93 25.48 -0.79
N ARG A 337 -14.24 24.33 -0.94
CA ARG A 337 -13.49 23.70 0.14
C ARG A 337 -12.14 23.20 -0.35
N PRO A 338 -11.07 23.35 0.42
CA PRO A 338 -9.77 22.82 0.05
C PRO A 338 -9.84 21.32 -0.28
N ALA A 339 -9.19 20.93 -1.39
CA ALA A 339 -9.11 19.55 -1.86
C ALA A 339 -7.66 19.04 -1.89
N ALA A 340 -6.73 19.90 -2.26
CA ALA A 340 -5.30 19.62 -2.20
C ALA A 340 -4.58 20.81 -1.58
N LEU A 341 -3.62 20.51 -0.72
CA LEU A 341 -2.89 21.49 0.07
C LEU A 341 -1.38 21.24 -0.01
N TYR A 342 -0.63 22.29 0.20
CA TYR A 342 0.80 22.22 0.47
C TYR A 342 1.12 23.03 1.73
N ARG A 343 1.99 22.51 2.56
CA ARG A 343 2.48 23.22 3.74
C ARG A 343 3.98 23.03 3.91
N ALA A 344 4.71 24.13 3.97
CA ALA A 344 6.09 24.11 4.42
C ALA A 344 6.15 24.12 5.95
N VAL A 345 6.93 23.23 6.52
CA VAL A 345 7.18 23.14 7.95
C VAL A 345 8.59 23.68 8.25
N ARG A 346 8.84 24.09 9.49
CA ARG A 346 10.18 24.52 9.92
C ARG A 346 11.22 23.45 9.59
N ASN A 347 12.46 23.89 9.34
CA ASN A 347 13.61 23.04 9.00
C ASN A 347 13.51 22.30 7.65
N GLY A 348 12.68 22.80 6.73
CA GLY A 348 12.58 22.25 5.38
C GLY A 348 11.67 21.04 5.23
N GLY A 349 10.96 20.64 6.28
CA GLY A 349 9.91 19.63 6.18
C GLY A 349 8.75 20.14 5.33
N THR A 350 8.11 19.23 4.57
CA THR A 350 6.95 19.55 3.74
C THR A 350 5.87 18.51 3.85
N LEU A 351 4.63 18.94 3.75
CA LEU A 351 3.48 18.06 3.67
C LEU A 351 2.50 18.51 2.57
N TRP A 352 1.81 17.55 2.02
CA TRP A 352 0.74 17.72 1.04
C TRP A 352 -0.51 17.00 1.50
#